data_bb5b994f4a2a45822d7a7483a7e027bf
#
_entry.id   bb5b994f4a2a45822d7a7483a7e027bf
#
_cell.length_a   1.000
_cell.length_b   1.000
_cell.length_c   1.000
_cell.angle_alpha   90.00
_cell.angle_beta   90.00
_cell.angle_gamma   90.00
#
_symmetry.space_group_name_H-M   'P 1'
#
loop_
_entity.id
_entity.type
_entity.pdbx_description
1 polymer ?
#
loop_
_entity_poly.entity_id
_entity_poly.type
_entity_poly.pdbx_seq_one_letter_code
_entity_poly.pdbx_strand_id
1 'polypeptide(L)'
;MVNIADLKNYILEEQQIEPILEELGCHHISHKTGYYQCANPDGDNRTALCIYENENLTAVDYTRDIANGKTSYDLISVVQFFLELSFPKAIKQICEWVGLDYYHNFEEDLPKSMLILKELIAMQNEGEEHEDDRPIVPISEAILGYYKPYVNQIFADDGISYETQQEFEIGFDELTNRITIPIRDEIGTLVGVKGRYFGKPPEGELKYLYLEPCARNRILYGLYKTEPYIKNKGLVYVGEAEKSVMQMWNMDVCNCVATGGKKVSQNQIEILTRLCVDICFVFDKDVQLSELMVLANRFVDGVSV
;
A
#
# COMPACT_ATOMS: atom_id res chain seq x y z
N MET A 1 6.69 4.02 -0.20
CA MET A 1 6.54 3.44 -1.55
C MET A 1 6.59 4.56 -2.56
N VAL A 2 7.30 4.36 -3.65
CA VAL A 2 7.35 5.29 -4.78
C VAL A 2 5.92 5.55 -5.31
N ASN A 3 5.67 6.77 -5.82
CA ASN A 3 4.40 7.05 -6.50
C ASN A 3 4.32 6.21 -7.79
N ILE A 4 3.23 5.48 -7.98
CA ILE A 4 3.09 4.52 -9.09
C ILE A 4 2.94 5.21 -10.43
N ALA A 5 2.21 6.33 -10.48
CA ALA A 5 2.05 7.09 -11.71
C ALA A 5 3.39 7.68 -12.16
N ASP A 6 4.16 8.23 -11.22
CA ASP A 6 5.49 8.79 -11.50
C ASP A 6 6.48 7.68 -11.91
N LEU A 7 6.42 6.51 -11.26
CA LEU A 7 7.24 5.35 -11.66
C LEU A 7 6.91 4.90 -13.09
N LYS A 8 5.63 4.84 -13.47
CA LYS A 8 5.22 4.48 -14.84
C LYS A 8 5.69 5.51 -15.86
N ASN A 9 5.57 6.80 -15.54
CA ASN A 9 6.08 7.88 -16.39
C ASN A 9 7.60 7.77 -16.56
N TYR A 10 8.33 7.54 -15.48
CA TYR A 10 9.78 7.32 -15.52
C TYR A 10 10.16 6.14 -16.43
N ILE A 11 9.46 5.00 -16.30
CA ILE A 11 9.68 3.82 -17.13
C ILE A 11 9.47 4.14 -18.62
N LEU A 12 8.48 4.98 -18.95
CA LEU A 12 8.23 5.42 -20.33
C LEU A 12 9.30 6.38 -20.83
N GLU A 13 9.58 7.45 -20.09
CA GLU A 13 10.49 8.52 -20.49
C GLU A 13 11.93 8.02 -20.63
N GLU A 14 12.38 7.17 -19.71
CA GLU A 14 13.72 6.57 -19.70
C GLU A 14 13.80 5.24 -20.48
N GLN A 15 12.72 4.88 -21.20
CA GLN A 15 12.65 3.67 -22.06
C GLN A 15 13.02 2.38 -21.32
N GLN A 16 12.55 2.23 -20.08
CA GLN A 16 12.90 1.12 -19.19
C GLN A 16 12.04 -0.14 -19.39
N ILE A 17 11.10 -0.16 -20.35
CA ILE A 17 10.24 -1.34 -20.62
C ILE A 17 11.07 -2.54 -21.04
N GLU A 18 11.96 -2.38 -22.02
CA GLU A 18 12.82 -3.47 -22.52
C GLU A 18 13.75 -4.03 -21.43
N PRO A 19 14.52 -3.19 -20.69
CA PRO A 19 15.31 -3.67 -19.55
C PRO A 19 14.51 -4.46 -18.51
N ILE A 20 13.31 -4.00 -18.17
CA ILE A 20 12.43 -4.71 -17.21
C ILE A 20 12.01 -6.08 -17.78
N LEU A 21 11.69 -6.16 -19.06
CA LEU A 21 11.32 -7.42 -19.70
C LEU A 21 12.51 -8.40 -19.78
N GLU A 22 13.72 -7.90 -20.01
CA GLU A 22 14.95 -8.70 -19.99
C GLU A 22 15.22 -9.27 -18.60
N GLU A 23 15.17 -8.43 -17.56
CA GLU A 23 15.35 -8.83 -16.17
C GLU A 23 14.25 -9.81 -15.66
N LEU A 24 13.04 -9.69 -16.19
CA LEU A 24 11.96 -10.64 -15.95
C LEU A 24 12.24 -12.01 -16.60
N GLY A 25 13.18 -12.09 -17.55
CA GLY A 25 13.50 -13.30 -18.29
C GLY A 25 12.71 -13.47 -19.61
N CYS A 26 12.00 -12.43 -20.04
CA CYS A 26 11.39 -12.43 -21.37
C CYS A 26 12.43 -12.48 -22.47
N HIS A 27 12.12 -13.13 -23.57
CA HIS A 27 13.05 -13.27 -24.69
C HIS A 27 12.37 -12.98 -26.03
N HIS A 28 13.17 -12.84 -27.09
CA HIS A 28 12.68 -12.39 -28.42
C HIS A 28 11.95 -11.04 -28.35
N ILE A 29 12.43 -10.13 -27.50
CA ILE A 29 11.85 -8.80 -27.35
C ILE A 29 11.98 -8.04 -28.67
N SER A 30 10.90 -7.39 -29.09
CA SER A 30 10.81 -6.62 -30.32
C SER A 30 9.99 -5.37 -30.09
N HIS A 31 10.60 -4.20 -30.29
CA HIS A 31 9.92 -2.92 -30.23
C HIS A 31 9.16 -2.67 -31.55
N LYS A 32 7.90 -2.33 -31.45
CA LYS A 32 7.00 -1.95 -32.54
C LYS A 32 6.52 -0.52 -32.29
N THR A 33 5.81 0.04 -33.26
CA THR A 33 5.24 1.38 -33.10
C THR A 33 4.21 1.38 -31.96
N GLY A 34 4.60 1.93 -30.80
CA GLY A 34 3.75 2.12 -29.62
C GLY A 34 3.60 0.92 -28.69
N TYR A 35 4.38 -0.16 -28.88
CA TYR A 35 4.39 -1.28 -27.94
C TYR A 35 5.63 -2.17 -28.07
N TYR A 36 5.97 -2.87 -27.01
CA TYR A 36 6.92 -3.98 -26.99
C TYR A 36 6.19 -5.32 -27.08
N GLN A 37 6.78 -6.27 -27.82
CA GLN A 37 6.25 -7.63 -27.97
C GLN A 37 7.36 -8.63 -27.70
N CYS A 38 7.08 -9.67 -26.94
CA CYS A 38 8.07 -10.68 -26.55
C CYS A 38 7.45 -12.05 -26.29
N ALA A 39 8.31 -13.04 -26.09
CA ALA A 39 7.96 -14.31 -25.52
C ALA A 39 8.00 -14.20 -23.98
N ASN A 40 7.12 -14.96 -23.32
CA ASN A 40 7.10 -15.09 -21.88
C ASN A 40 8.36 -15.79 -21.33
N PRO A 41 8.75 -15.58 -20.06
CA PRO A 41 9.91 -16.25 -19.46
C PRO A 41 9.84 -17.79 -19.56
N ASP A 42 8.64 -18.34 -19.53
CA ASP A 42 8.36 -19.79 -19.52
C ASP A 42 7.81 -20.33 -20.85
N GLY A 43 7.93 -19.58 -21.96
CA GLY A 43 7.33 -19.99 -23.23
C GLY A 43 8.06 -19.46 -24.46
N ASP A 44 7.89 -20.11 -25.61
CA ASP A 44 8.61 -19.82 -26.88
C ASP A 44 7.81 -18.93 -27.84
N ASN A 45 6.57 -18.60 -27.53
CA ASN A 45 5.73 -17.80 -28.40
C ASN A 45 6.17 -16.34 -28.40
N ARG A 46 6.81 -15.92 -29.50
CA ARG A 46 7.39 -14.56 -29.69
C ARG A 46 6.36 -13.44 -29.66
N THR A 47 5.08 -13.76 -29.68
CA THR A 47 3.99 -12.78 -29.71
C THR A 47 3.07 -12.96 -28.49
N ALA A 48 3.53 -13.65 -27.45
CA ALA A 48 2.72 -13.98 -26.27
C ALA A 48 2.35 -12.75 -25.45
N LEU A 49 3.32 -11.90 -25.17
CA LEU A 49 3.17 -10.75 -24.31
C LEU A 49 3.38 -9.44 -25.09
N CYS A 50 2.47 -8.50 -24.93
CA CYS A 50 2.58 -7.13 -25.44
C CYS A 50 2.49 -6.12 -24.31
N ILE A 51 3.39 -5.14 -24.25
CA ILE A 51 3.38 -4.01 -23.34
C ILE A 51 3.23 -2.73 -24.15
N TYR A 52 2.16 -1.99 -23.94
CA TYR A 52 1.88 -0.75 -24.68
C TYR A 52 2.57 0.44 -24.03
N GLU A 53 3.15 1.32 -24.88
CA GLU A 53 3.77 2.59 -24.48
C GLU A 53 2.69 3.65 -24.22
N ASN A 54 1.92 3.46 -23.13
CA ASN A 54 0.91 4.40 -22.67
C ASN A 54 1.09 4.67 -21.18
N GLU A 55 0.45 5.72 -20.66
CA GLU A 55 0.54 6.15 -19.25
C GLU A 55 0.31 5.01 -18.23
N ASN A 56 -0.47 4.01 -18.61
CA ASN A 56 -0.77 2.87 -17.76
C ASN A 56 0.19 1.70 -17.93
N LEU A 57 1.11 1.72 -18.93
CA LEU A 57 1.92 0.57 -19.32
C LEU A 57 1.07 -0.69 -19.50
N THR A 58 -0.06 -0.52 -20.20
CA THR A 58 -1.04 -1.60 -20.38
C THR A 58 -0.38 -2.83 -20.98
N ALA A 59 -0.67 -3.99 -20.42
CA ALA A 59 -0.14 -5.27 -20.84
C ALA A 59 -1.26 -6.19 -21.36
N VAL A 60 -0.94 -7.03 -22.34
CA VAL A 60 -1.81 -8.09 -22.84
C VAL A 60 -0.99 -9.34 -23.05
N ASP A 61 -1.35 -10.45 -22.39
CA ASP A 61 -0.80 -11.76 -22.64
C ASP A 61 -1.85 -12.64 -23.34
N TYR A 62 -1.50 -13.21 -24.47
CA TYR A 62 -2.37 -14.05 -25.28
C TYR A 62 -2.32 -15.54 -24.91
N THR A 63 -1.45 -15.89 -23.96
CA THR A 63 -1.17 -17.28 -23.59
C THR A 63 -1.39 -17.60 -22.12
N ARG A 64 -1.51 -16.55 -21.28
CA ARG A 64 -1.67 -16.65 -19.82
C ARG A 64 -2.84 -15.79 -19.37
N ASP A 65 -3.55 -16.25 -18.38
CA ASP A 65 -4.56 -15.43 -17.66
C ASP A 65 -3.90 -14.73 -16.46
N ILE A 66 -3.16 -13.66 -16.75
CA ILE A 66 -2.43 -12.87 -15.73
C ILE A 66 -3.40 -12.17 -14.78
N ALA A 67 -4.56 -11.81 -15.27
CA ALA A 67 -5.51 -10.96 -14.54
C ALA A 67 -6.68 -11.71 -13.90
N ASN A 68 -6.62 -13.04 -13.81
CA ASN A 68 -7.71 -13.86 -13.26
C ASN A 68 -9.09 -13.51 -13.88
N GLY A 69 -9.15 -13.40 -15.21
CA GLY A 69 -10.37 -13.03 -15.95
C GLY A 69 -10.66 -11.52 -16.01
N LYS A 70 -9.79 -10.65 -15.47
CA LYS A 70 -9.88 -9.20 -15.67
C LYS A 70 -9.41 -8.81 -17.08
N THR A 71 -10.05 -7.82 -17.68
CA THR A 71 -9.81 -7.41 -19.06
C THR A 71 -8.64 -6.43 -19.23
N SER A 72 -8.09 -5.89 -18.14
CA SER A 72 -7.02 -4.90 -18.16
C SER A 72 -6.02 -5.13 -17.04
N TYR A 73 -4.74 -5.10 -17.36
CA TYR A 73 -3.63 -5.16 -16.43
C TYR A 73 -2.42 -4.39 -16.99
N ASP A 74 -1.38 -4.24 -16.21
CA ASP A 74 -0.20 -3.44 -16.53
C ASP A 74 1.10 -4.25 -16.37
N LEU A 75 2.21 -3.63 -16.76
CA LEU A 75 3.55 -4.22 -16.63
C LEU A 75 3.84 -4.70 -15.19
N ILE A 76 3.36 -3.98 -14.17
CA ILE A 76 3.55 -4.37 -12.77
C ILE A 76 2.84 -5.69 -12.47
N SER A 77 1.62 -5.86 -12.99
CA SER A 77 0.86 -7.11 -12.86
C SER A 77 1.54 -8.28 -13.56
N VAL A 78 2.24 -8.02 -14.68
CA VAL A 78 3.05 -9.04 -15.36
C VAL A 78 4.21 -9.49 -14.48
N VAL A 79 4.93 -8.56 -13.86
CA VAL A 79 6.03 -8.87 -12.91
C VAL A 79 5.51 -9.63 -11.69
N GLN A 80 4.35 -9.22 -11.16
CA GLN A 80 3.71 -9.95 -10.05
C GLN A 80 3.43 -11.41 -10.40
N PHE A 81 2.89 -11.64 -11.59
CA PHE A 81 2.48 -12.96 -12.04
C PHE A 81 3.69 -13.90 -12.20
N PHE A 82 4.69 -13.49 -12.98
CA PHE A 82 5.83 -14.37 -13.30
C PHE A 82 6.79 -14.59 -12.13
N LEU A 83 6.90 -13.63 -11.22
CA LEU A 83 7.75 -13.77 -10.02
C LEU A 83 6.97 -14.22 -8.78
N GLU A 84 5.67 -14.43 -8.87
CA GLU A 84 4.78 -14.80 -7.77
C GLU A 84 4.90 -13.80 -6.59
N LEU A 85 5.06 -12.51 -6.90
CA LEU A 85 5.25 -11.45 -5.92
C LEU A 85 3.95 -10.74 -5.57
N SER A 86 3.88 -10.24 -4.35
CA SER A 86 2.90 -9.25 -3.97
C SER A 86 3.14 -7.94 -4.70
N PHE A 87 2.10 -7.11 -4.83
CA PHE A 87 2.20 -5.83 -5.51
C PHE A 87 3.34 -4.93 -4.97
N PRO A 88 3.49 -4.71 -3.64
CA PRO A 88 4.60 -3.90 -3.13
C PRO A 88 5.98 -4.49 -3.43
N LYS A 89 6.10 -5.81 -3.37
CA LYS A 89 7.35 -6.50 -3.69
C LYS A 89 7.69 -6.41 -5.18
N ALA A 90 6.69 -6.46 -6.06
CA ALA A 90 6.89 -6.26 -7.48
C ALA A 90 7.35 -4.83 -7.79
N ILE A 91 6.74 -3.82 -7.16
CA ILE A 91 7.22 -2.43 -7.25
C ILE A 91 8.67 -2.30 -6.78
N LYS A 92 9.01 -2.90 -5.63
CA LYS A 92 10.37 -2.89 -5.12
C LYS A 92 11.34 -3.52 -6.12
N GLN A 93 10.98 -4.66 -6.69
CA GLN A 93 11.79 -5.36 -7.69
C GLN A 93 11.98 -4.52 -8.96
N ILE A 94 10.92 -3.88 -9.45
CA ILE A 94 11.01 -2.98 -10.60
C ILE A 94 11.93 -1.80 -10.28
N CYS A 95 11.78 -1.16 -9.12
CA CYS A 95 12.66 -0.08 -8.69
C CYS A 95 14.14 -0.53 -8.68
N GLU A 96 14.44 -1.71 -8.15
CA GLU A 96 15.80 -2.28 -8.16
C GLU A 96 16.34 -2.45 -9.59
N TRP A 97 15.52 -2.95 -10.52
CA TRP A 97 15.92 -3.14 -11.92
C TRP A 97 16.18 -1.82 -12.65
N VAL A 98 15.39 -0.78 -12.37
CA VAL A 98 15.58 0.54 -13.00
C VAL A 98 16.51 1.47 -12.21
N GLY A 99 17.14 0.96 -11.13
CA GLY A 99 18.13 1.73 -10.35
C GLY A 99 17.53 2.78 -9.42
N LEU A 100 16.26 2.66 -9.04
CA LEU A 100 15.59 3.57 -8.12
C LEU A 100 15.49 2.97 -6.73
N ASP A 101 15.43 3.83 -5.72
CA ASP A 101 15.04 3.42 -4.36
C ASP A 101 13.52 3.20 -4.29
N TYR A 102 13.07 2.23 -3.50
CA TYR A 102 11.64 1.94 -3.30
C TYR A 102 10.85 3.14 -2.75
N TYR A 103 11.54 4.03 -2.03
CA TYR A 103 10.97 5.26 -1.46
C TYR A 103 11.33 6.50 -2.26
N HIS A 104 11.85 6.34 -3.48
CA HIS A 104 12.23 7.45 -4.35
C HIS A 104 11.11 8.46 -4.49
N ASN A 105 11.47 9.74 -4.35
CA ASN A 105 10.55 10.87 -4.47
C ASN A 105 10.90 11.69 -5.71
N PHE A 106 10.17 11.49 -6.79
CA PHE A 106 10.38 12.21 -8.04
C PHE A 106 10.18 13.73 -7.91
N GLU A 107 9.52 14.21 -6.84
CA GLU A 107 9.34 15.64 -6.61
C GLU A 107 10.64 16.34 -6.20
N GLU A 108 11.58 15.64 -5.58
CA GLU A 108 12.88 16.20 -5.21
C GLU A 108 13.75 16.52 -6.43
N ASP A 109 13.49 15.86 -7.56
CA ASP A 109 14.19 16.06 -8.83
C ASP A 109 13.60 17.22 -9.65
N LEU A 110 12.46 17.78 -9.23
CA LEU A 110 11.80 18.87 -9.95
C LEU A 110 12.49 20.22 -9.70
N PRO A 111 12.63 21.06 -10.74
CA PRO A 111 13.08 22.45 -10.58
C PRO A 111 12.21 23.21 -9.57
N LYS A 112 12.83 24.06 -8.76
CA LYS A 112 12.11 24.88 -7.74
C LYS A 112 10.93 25.65 -8.29
N SER A 113 10.99 26.08 -9.56
CA SER A 113 9.90 26.78 -10.25
C SER A 113 8.66 25.87 -10.46
N MET A 114 8.87 24.57 -10.68
CA MET A 114 7.76 23.61 -10.80
C MET A 114 7.16 23.24 -9.45
N LEU A 115 7.97 23.17 -8.39
CA LEU A 115 7.46 22.99 -7.01
C LEU A 115 6.55 24.17 -6.61
N ILE A 116 6.98 25.41 -6.88
CA ILE A 116 6.17 26.62 -6.63
C ILE A 116 4.88 26.60 -7.46
N LEU A 117 4.93 26.14 -8.72
CA LEU A 117 3.74 26.05 -9.56
C LEU A 117 2.75 25.00 -9.02
N LYS A 118 3.23 23.84 -8.56
CA LYS A 118 2.40 22.83 -7.88
C LYS A 118 1.76 23.37 -6.61
N GLU A 119 2.52 24.10 -5.79
CA GLU A 119 1.98 24.76 -4.58
C GLU A 119 0.91 25.80 -4.91
N LEU A 120 1.10 26.61 -5.97
CA LEU A 120 0.11 27.60 -6.42
C LEU A 120 -1.17 26.94 -6.96
N ILE A 121 -1.05 25.84 -7.70
CA ILE A 121 -2.22 25.05 -8.18
C ILE A 121 -2.94 24.43 -6.99
N ALA A 122 -2.21 23.91 -6.00
CA ALA A 122 -2.79 23.38 -4.78
C ALA A 122 -3.55 24.45 -4.00
N MET A 123 -3.02 25.66 -3.87
CA MET A 123 -3.69 26.80 -3.22
C MET A 123 -4.94 27.27 -3.97
N GLN A 124 -5.02 27.10 -5.29
CA GLN A 124 -6.19 27.45 -6.09
C GLN A 124 -7.34 26.45 -5.95
N ASN A 125 -7.02 25.22 -5.54
CA ASN A 125 -7.99 24.12 -5.35
C ASN A 125 -8.42 24.00 -3.86
N GLU A 126 -8.37 25.07 -3.08
CA GLU A 126 -8.73 25.15 -1.63
C GLU A 126 -10.19 24.78 -1.30
N GLY A 127 -10.83 23.90 -2.04
CA GLY A 127 -12.13 23.32 -1.70
C GLY A 127 -12.11 21.79 -1.62
N GLU A 128 -11.07 21.13 -2.12
CA GLU A 128 -10.90 19.69 -1.99
C GLU A 128 -9.89 19.41 -0.87
N GLU A 129 -10.27 18.64 0.13
CA GLU A 129 -9.38 18.23 1.22
C GLU A 129 -8.18 17.49 0.59
N HIS A 130 -7.02 18.14 0.59
CA HIS A 130 -5.79 17.54 0.08
C HIS A 130 -5.50 16.25 0.82
N GLU A 131 -5.43 15.14 0.11
CA GLU A 131 -4.79 13.93 0.62
C GLU A 131 -3.35 14.31 0.98
N ASP A 132 -2.87 13.82 2.12
CA ASP A 132 -1.50 14.07 2.57
C ASP A 132 -0.53 13.32 1.64
N ASP A 133 0.00 14.01 0.65
CA ASP A 133 0.90 13.47 -0.38
C ASP A 133 2.33 13.25 0.09
N ARG A 134 2.60 13.44 1.39
CA ARG A 134 3.93 13.20 1.94
C ARG A 134 4.42 11.78 1.59
N PRO A 135 5.68 11.62 1.16
CA PRO A 135 6.24 10.32 0.87
C PRO A 135 6.28 9.47 2.14
N ILE A 136 6.21 8.15 1.97
CA ILE A 136 6.52 7.22 3.05
C ILE A 136 8.03 7.30 3.30
N VAL A 137 8.42 7.60 4.55
CA VAL A 137 9.82 7.68 4.97
C VAL A 137 10.10 6.56 5.96
N PRO A 138 11.04 5.65 5.67
CA PRO A 138 11.49 4.65 6.63
C PRO A 138 12.08 5.30 7.88
N ILE A 139 11.77 4.73 9.03
CA ILE A 139 12.41 5.11 10.30
C ILE A 139 13.22 3.93 10.84
N SER A 140 14.25 4.25 11.65
CA SER A 140 15.13 3.22 12.19
C SER A 140 14.40 2.27 13.14
N GLU A 141 14.59 0.97 12.97
CA GLU A 141 14.11 -0.06 13.89
C GLU A 141 14.60 0.16 15.33
N ALA A 142 15.72 0.84 15.51
CA ALA A 142 16.26 1.17 16.84
C ALA A 142 15.29 2.01 17.69
N ILE A 143 14.34 2.71 17.06
CA ILE A 143 13.32 3.49 17.78
C ILE A 143 12.42 2.60 18.64
N LEU A 144 12.17 1.35 18.20
CA LEU A 144 11.37 0.40 18.96
C LEU A 144 12.06 -0.04 20.25
N GLY A 145 13.40 0.03 20.30
CA GLY A 145 14.17 -0.19 21.53
C GLY A 145 14.01 0.94 22.56
N TYR A 146 13.73 2.17 22.08
CA TYR A 146 13.39 3.31 22.92
C TYR A 146 11.99 3.14 23.53
N TYR A 147 11.02 2.73 22.73
CA TYR A 147 9.68 2.37 23.16
C TYR A 147 9.69 0.94 23.71
N LYS A 148 9.83 0.79 25.01
CA LYS A 148 9.99 -0.53 25.65
C LYS A 148 8.85 -1.49 25.23
N PRO A 149 9.16 -2.74 24.86
CA PRO A 149 8.14 -3.75 24.62
C PRO A 149 7.22 -3.87 25.86
N TYR A 150 5.91 -3.73 25.68
CA TYR A 150 4.99 -3.70 26.79
C TYR A 150 3.61 -4.24 26.41
N VAL A 151 3.27 -5.39 26.92
CA VAL A 151 1.90 -5.91 26.86
C VAL A 151 1.07 -5.32 28.01
N ASN A 152 -0.15 -4.95 27.75
CA ASN A 152 -0.95 -4.20 28.71
C ASN A 152 -2.39 -4.71 28.82
N GLN A 153 -2.97 -4.53 30.02
CA GLN A 153 -4.31 -4.97 30.32
C GLN A 153 -5.39 -4.20 29.55
N ILE A 154 -5.11 -2.93 29.18
CA ILE A 154 -6.08 -2.11 28.43
C ILE A 154 -6.39 -2.74 27.07
N PHE A 155 -5.38 -3.24 26.35
CA PHE A 155 -5.58 -3.94 25.09
C PHE A 155 -6.15 -5.36 25.31
N ALA A 156 -5.79 -6.02 26.40
CA ALA A 156 -6.39 -7.30 26.75
C ALA A 156 -7.91 -7.17 27.04
N ASP A 157 -8.32 -6.13 27.77
CA ASP A 157 -9.73 -5.81 28.02
C ASP A 157 -10.48 -5.42 26.73
N ASP A 158 -9.78 -4.87 25.76
CA ASP A 158 -10.28 -4.57 24.41
C ASP A 158 -10.30 -5.83 23.50
N GLY A 159 -10.00 -7.04 24.02
CA GLY A 159 -10.03 -8.30 23.28
C GLY A 159 -8.77 -8.60 22.45
N ILE A 160 -7.63 -8.04 22.80
CA ILE A 160 -6.32 -8.27 22.15
C ILE A 160 -5.41 -8.99 23.14
N SER A 161 -5.18 -10.29 22.93
CA SER A 161 -4.37 -11.11 23.84
C SER A 161 -2.93 -10.60 23.97
N TYR A 162 -2.22 -11.02 25.00
CA TYR A 162 -0.82 -10.63 25.21
C TYR A 162 0.07 -11.16 24.09
N GLU A 163 -0.22 -12.33 23.56
CA GLU A 163 0.49 -12.91 22.41
C GLU A 163 0.32 -12.04 21.17
N THR A 164 -0.92 -11.63 20.88
CA THR A 164 -1.22 -10.71 19.77
C THR A 164 -0.51 -9.37 19.95
N GLN A 165 -0.51 -8.83 21.17
CA GLN A 165 0.22 -7.59 21.45
C GLN A 165 1.72 -7.72 21.20
N GLN A 166 2.34 -8.83 21.58
CA GLN A 166 3.75 -9.10 21.29
C GLN A 166 4.00 -9.24 19.79
N GLU A 167 3.12 -9.94 19.10
CA GLU A 167 3.24 -10.16 17.66
C GLU A 167 3.11 -8.87 16.84
N PHE A 168 2.33 -7.91 17.31
CA PHE A 168 2.21 -6.58 16.74
C PHE A 168 3.17 -5.56 17.37
N GLU A 169 4.17 -6.02 18.11
CA GLU A 169 5.27 -5.22 18.67
C GLU A 169 4.77 -4.04 19.54
N ILE A 170 3.68 -4.25 20.28
CA ILE A 170 3.12 -3.23 21.16
C ILE A 170 4.13 -2.89 22.25
N GLY A 171 4.35 -1.59 22.45
CA GLY A 171 5.29 -1.05 23.41
C GLY A 171 4.69 0.07 24.24
N PHE A 172 5.56 0.80 24.94
CA PHE A 172 5.16 1.90 25.81
C PHE A 172 6.20 3.03 25.77
N ASP A 173 5.71 4.23 25.62
CA ASP A 173 6.48 5.46 25.77
C ASP A 173 6.25 6.05 27.17
N GLU A 174 7.29 5.99 28.00
CA GLU A 174 7.23 6.51 29.36
C GLU A 174 7.13 8.05 29.41
N LEU A 175 7.68 8.76 28.41
CA LEU A 175 7.68 10.22 28.40
C LEU A 175 6.29 10.78 28.17
N THR A 176 5.54 10.24 27.23
CA THR A 176 4.20 10.72 26.89
C THR A 176 3.09 9.90 27.52
N ASN A 177 3.43 8.87 28.32
CA ASN A 177 2.50 7.95 28.94
C ASN A 177 1.55 7.31 27.91
N ARG A 178 2.13 6.71 26.83
CA ARG A 178 1.36 6.16 25.72
C ARG A 178 1.75 4.72 25.39
N ILE A 179 0.76 3.89 25.14
CA ILE A 179 0.93 2.59 24.50
C ILE A 179 1.34 2.89 23.05
N THR A 180 2.43 2.29 22.58
CA THR A 180 2.93 2.50 21.21
C THR A 180 2.51 1.37 20.29
N ILE A 181 2.12 1.76 19.07
CA ILE A 181 1.68 0.88 17.99
C ILE A 181 2.59 1.18 16.80
N PRO A 182 3.55 0.30 16.48
CA PRO A 182 4.38 0.45 15.30
C PRO A 182 3.55 0.39 14.03
N ILE A 183 3.85 1.29 13.09
CA ILE A 183 3.22 1.32 11.77
C ILE A 183 4.25 0.84 10.75
N ARG A 184 3.93 -0.25 10.07
CA ARG A 184 4.75 -0.83 9.02
C ARG A 184 4.05 -0.71 7.68
N ASP A 185 4.83 -0.47 6.64
CA ASP A 185 4.34 -0.48 5.28
C ASP A 185 4.07 -1.93 4.77
N GLU A 186 3.69 -2.05 3.51
CA GLU A 186 3.29 -3.32 2.91
C GLU A 186 4.42 -4.34 2.75
N ILE A 187 5.70 -3.87 2.85
CA ILE A 187 6.87 -4.76 2.84
C ILE A 187 7.44 -5.02 4.24
N GLY A 188 6.81 -4.46 5.29
CA GLY A 188 7.19 -4.65 6.68
C GLY A 188 8.21 -3.65 7.22
N THR A 189 8.57 -2.61 6.46
CA THR A 189 9.47 -1.55 6.92
C THR A 189 8.75 -0.65 7.93
N LEU A 190 9.41 -0.31 9.02
CA LEU A 190 8.88 0.62 10.03
C LEU A 190 8.85 2.04 9.45
N VAL A 191 7.66 2.67 9.45
CA VAL A 191 7.42 3.98 8.81
C VAL A 191 6.68 4.97 9.70
N GLY A 192 6.37 4.57 10.93
CA GLY A 192 5.75 5.44 11.92
C GLY A 192 5.51 4.73 13.25
N VAL A 193 5.17 5.50 14.27
CA VAL A 193 4.72 4.98 15.55
C VAL A 193 3.54 5.81 16.04
N LYS A 194 2.41 5.15 16.31
CA LYS A 194 1.21 5.77 16.88
C LYS A 194 1.16 5.50 18.37
N GLY A 195 0.86 6.52 19.14
CA GLY A 195 0.72 6.44 20.58
C GLY A 195 -0.75 6.54 21.01
N ARG A 196 -1.23 5.61 21.85
CA ARG A 196 -2.51 5.70 22.54
C ARG A 196 -2.29 6.06 24.00
N TYR A 197 -2.91 7.12 24.50
CA TYR A 197 -2.78 7.50 25.87
C TYR A 197 -3.15 6.35 26.83
N PHE A 198 -2.33 6.10 27.85
CA PHE A 198 -2.56 5.02 28.80
C PHE A 198 -3.66 5.44 29.78
N GLY A 199 -4.82 4.80 29.64
CA GLY A 199 -6.01 5.17 30.43
C GLY A 199 -6.83 6.29 29.79
N LYS A 200 -7.43 7.15 30.61
CA LYS A 200 -8.22 8.31 30.18
C LYS A 200 -7.31 9.52 30.05
N PRO A 201 -7.24 10.16 28.86
CA PRO A 201 -6.41 11.34 28.70
C PRO A 201 -6.95 12.50 29.56
N PRO A 202 -6.08 13.37 30.13
CA PRO A 202 -6.48 14.62 30.73
C PRO A 202 -7.18 15.54 29.73
N GLU A 203 -7.81 16.59 30.24
CA GLU A 203 -8.44 17.61 29.41
C GLU A 203 -7.39 18.34 28.55
N GLY A 204 -7.64 18.41 27.23
CA GLY A 204 -6.72 18.98 26.25
C GLY A 204 -5.71 17.99 25.65
N GLU A 205 -5.60 16.76 26.20
CA GLU A 205 -4.73 15.74 25.67
C GLU A 205 -5.45 14.84 24.65
N LEU A 206 -4.79 14.54 23.53
CA LEU A 206 -5.33 13.63 22.51
C LEU A 206 -5.21 12.18 22.95
N LYS A 207 -6.29 11.42 22.79
CA LYS A 207 -6.29 9.96 23.03
C LYS A 207 -5.29 9.23 22.14
N TYR A 208 -5.17 9.63 20.87
CA TYR A 208 -4.21 9.12 19.91
C TYR A 208 -3.35 10.24 19.33
N LEU A 209 -2.06 9.98 19.18
CA LEU A 209 -1.07 10.90 18.61
C LEU A 209 -0.03 10.08 17.83
N TYR A 210 0.47 10.59 16.72
CA TYR A 210 1.65 10.02 16.09
C TYR A 210 2.90 10.52 16.83
N LEU A 211 3.64 9.58 17.45
CA LEU A 211 4.92 9.83 18.11
C LEU A 211 6.02 9.96 17.05
N GLU A 212 5.94 9.15 16.01
CA GLU A 212 6.76 9.27 14.81
C GLU A 212 5.83 9.53 13.61
N PRO A 213 6.11 10.59 12.80
CA PRO A 213 5.28 10.95 11.66
C PRO A 213 5.08 9.79 10.67
N CYS A 214 3.87 9.65 10.16
CA CYS A 214 3.52 8.59 9.23
C CYS A 214 2.58 9.10 8.14
N ALA A 215 2.89 8.79 6.88
CA ALA A 215 2.00 9.02 5.74
C ALA A 215 0.89 7.94 5.70
N ARG A 216 0.00 7.96 6.71
CA ARG A 216 -1.01 6.93 6.96
C ARG A 216 -1.94 6.65 5.78
N ASN A 217 -2.24 7.68 4.99
CA ASN A 217 -3.12 7.60 3.82
C ASN A 217 -2.51 6.81 2.63
N ARG A 218 -1.24 6.43 2.74
CA ARG A 218 -0.50 5.65 1.74
C ARG A 218 -0.22 4.22 2.20
N ILE A 219 -0.79 3.79 3.32
CA ILE A 219 -0.51 2.49 3.95
C ILE A 219 -1.83 1.83 4.35
N LEU A 220 -1.87 0.51 4.28
CA LEU A 220 -2.88 -0.31 4.94
C LEU A 220 -2.22 -1.02 6.12
N TYR A 221 -2.61 -0.62 7.34
CA TYR A 221 -2.06 -1.22 8.56
C TYR A 221 -2.25 -2.74 8.59
N GLY A 222 -1.19 -3.45 8.88
CA GLY A 222 -1.19 -4.90 9.00
C GLY A 222 -1.00 -5.66 7.70
N LEU A 223 -1.07 -5.02 6.52
CA LEU A 223 -1.02 -5.70 5.22
C LEU A 223 0.23 -6.59 5.06
N TYR A 224 1.42 -6.13 5.47
CA TYR A 224 2.66 -6.90 5.38
C TYR A 224 2.59 -8.28 6.05
N LYS A 225 1.74 -8.40 7.09
CA LYS A 225 1.54 -9.61 7.88
C LYS A 225 0.34 -10.43 7.37
N THR A 226 -0.73 -9.74 6.96
CA THR A 226 -2.03 -10.35 6.65
C THR A 226 -2.19 -10.77 5.19
N GLU A 227 -1.35 -10.26 4.29
CA GLU A 227 -1.46 -10.51 2.84
C GLU A 227 -1.54 -11.99 2.45
N PRO A 228 -0.73 -12.92 3.01
CA PRO A 228 -0.84 -14.35 2.67
C PRO A 228 -2.22 -14.94 3.00
N TYR A 229 -2.83 -14.49 4.11
CA TYR A 229 -4.18 -14.93 4.52
C TYR A 229 -5.25 -14.33 3.62
N ILE A 230 -5.09 -13.05 3.21
CA ILE A 230 -5.98 -12.37 2.27
C ILE A 230 -6.00 -13.13 0.94
N LYS A 231 -4.85 -13.42 0.37
CA LYS A 231 -4.73 -14.17 -0.89
C LYS A 231 -5.32 -15.57 -0.80
N ASN A 232 -5.06 -16.29 0.30
CA ASN A 232 -5.59 -17.63 0.51
C ASN A 232 -7.11 -17.65 0.64
N LYS A 233 -7.71 -16.61 1.24
CA LYS A 233 -9.17 -16.49 1.43
C LYS A 233 -9.89 -15.90 0.21
N GLY A 234 -9.19 -15.17 -0.66
CA GLY A 234 -9.79 -14.38 -1.72
C GLY A 234 -10.67 -13.22 -1.21
N LEU A 235 -10.46 -12.78 0.03
CA LEU A 235 -11.26 -11.77 0.71
C LEU A 235 -10.40 -10.97 1.67
N VAL A 236 -10.57 -9.64 1.71
CA VAL A 236 -9.98 -8.76 2.71
C VAL A 236 -11.06 -8.05 3.53
N TYR A 237 -10.94 -8.08 4.85
CA TYR A 237 -11.69 -7.22 5.75
C TYR A 237 -10.93 -5.93 5.99
N VAL A 238 -11.59 -4.79 5.80
CA VAL A 238 -10.99 -3.46 5.92
C VAL A 238 -11.62 -2.73 7.10
N GLY A 239 -10.88 -2.61 8.20
CA GLY A 239 -11.28 -1.88 9.39
C GLY A 239 -10.82 -0.43 9.38
N GLU A 240 -11.30 0.34 10.36
CA GLU A 240 -10.96 1.75 10.51
C GLU A 240 -9.63 1.95 11.26
N ALA A 241 -9.42 1.21 12.33
CA ALA A 241 -8.31 1.43 13.26
C ALA A 241 -7.38 0.21 13.38
N GLU A 242 -6.13 0.46 13.77
CA GLU A 242 -5.10 -0.56 13.99
C GLU A 242 -5.57 -1.65 14.99
N LYS A 243 -6.35 -1.23 16.00
CA LYS A 243 -6.92 -2.16 17.00
C LYS A 243 -7.84 -3.18 16.37
N SER A 244 -8.63 -2.82 15.37
CA SER A 244 -9.55 -3.73 14.68
C SER A 244 -8.79 -4.89 14.04
N VAL A 245 -7.62 -4.62 13.45
CA VAL A 245 -6.76 -5.67 12.88
C VAL A 245 -6.28 -6.63 13.98
N MET A 246 -5.78 -6.11 15.10
CA MET A 246 -5.31 -6.94 16.21
C MET A 246 -6.44 -7.75 16.85
N GLN A 247 -7.65 -7.18 16.99
CA GLN A 247 -8.82 -7.88 17.48
C GLN A 247 -9.26 -9.03 16.57
N MET A 248 -9.31 -8.77 15.24
CA MET A 248 -9.64 -9.79 14.26
C MET A 248 -8.56 -10.88 14.21
N TRP A 249 -7.29 -10.51 14.27
CA TRP A 249 -6.17 -11.45 14.37
C TRP A 249 -6.31 -12.36 15.58
N ASN A 250 -6.67 -11.81 16.75
CA ASN A 250 -6.90 -12.56 17.99
C ASN A 250 -8.09 -13.54 17.88
N MET A 251 -8.98 -13.35 16.92
CA MET A 251 -10.12 -14.23 16.62
C MET A 251 -9.83 -15.18 15.44
N ASP A 252 -8.58 -15.36 15.06
CA ASP A 252 -8.15 -16.14 13.87
C ASP A 252 -8.70 -15.62 12.53
N VAL A 253 -9.14 -14.36 12.48
CA VAL A 253 -9.53 -13.68 11.26
C VAL A 253 -8.34 -12.85 10.76
N CYS A 254 -7.37 -13.55 10.16
CA CYS A 254 -6.08 -12.95 9.80
C CYS A 254 -6.09 -12.23 8.44
N ASN A 255 -7.16 -12.29 7.67
CA ASN A 255 -7.31 -11.62 6.37
C ASN A 255 -7.90 -10.21 6.53
N CYS A 256 -7.26 -9.35 7.30
CA CYS A 256 -7.76 -8.03 7.66
C CYS A 256 -6.67 -6.97 7.60
N VAL A 257 -7.06 -5.73 7.29
CA VAL A 257 -6.23 -4.52 7.27
C VAL A 257 -6.99 -3.35 7.87
N ALA A 258 -6.30 -2.23 8.15
CA ALA A 258 -6.98 -0.99 8.55
C ALA A 258 -6.44 0.22 7.77
N THR A 259 -7.33 1.19 7.57
CA THR A 259 -7.05 2.46 6.87
C THR A 259 -6.42 3.53 7.78
N GLY A 260 -6.44 3.32 9.10
CA GLY A 260 -5.95 4.28 10.09
C GLY A 260 -6.90 5.47 10.34
N GLY A 261 -8.12 5.42 9.80
CA GLY A 261 -9.19 6.41 9.99
C GLY A 261 -10.39 6.15 9.10
N LYS A 262 -11.47 6.94 9.25
CA LYS A 262 -12.73 6.75 8.52
C LYS A 262 -12.63 6.99 7.01
N LYS A 263 -11.76 7.91 6.58
CA LYS A 263 -11.57 8.22 5.16
C LYS A 263 -10.58 7.24 4.53
N VAL A 264 -10.97 6.67 3.40
CA VAL A 264 -10.11 5.82 2.57
C VAL A 264 -9.51 6.67 1.46
N SER A 265 -8.20 6.76 1.42
CA SER A 265 -7.47 7.54 0.42
C SER A 265 -7.48 6.88 -0.95
N GLN A 266 -7.12 7.61 -1.99
CA GLN A 266 -6.95 7.06 -3.34
C GLN A 266 -5.82 6.03 -3.38
N ASN A 267 -4.69 6.29 -2.70
CA ASN A 267 -3.60 5.33 -2.58
C ASN A 267 -4.05 3.99 -1.94
N GLN A 268 -4.84 4.07 -0.86
CA GLN A 268 -5.38 2.87 -0.20
C GLN A 268 -6.35 2.09 -1.09
N ILE A 269 -7.17 2.79 -1.89
CA ILE A 269 -8.05 2.17 -2.90
C ILE A 269 -7.22 1.42 -3.94
N GLU A 270 -6.14 2.02 -4.42
CA GLU A 270 -5.24 1.38 -5.38
C GLU A 270 -4.58 0.12 -4.82
N ILE A 271 -4.08 0.18 -3.57
CA ILE A 271 -3.52 -0.99 -2.89
C ILE A 271 -4.58 -2.10 -2.79
N LEU A 272 -5.78 -1.78 -2.30
CA LEU A 272 -6.89 -2.74 -2.18
C LEU A 272 -7.29 -3.34 -3.52
N THR A 273 -7.43 -2.51 -4.56
CA THR A 273 -7.77 -2.96 -5.92
C THR A 273 -6.74 -3.96 -6.45
N ARG A 274 -5.46 -3.71 -6.20
CA ARG A 274 -4.35 -4.57 -6.68
C ARG A 274 -4.16 -5.86 -5.89
N LEU A 275 -4.83 -6.03 -4.74
CA LEU A 275 -4.90 -7.32 -4.07
C LEU A 275 -5.69 -8.36 -4.89
N CYS A 276 -6.56 -7.89 -5.81
CA CYS A 276 -7.37 -8.76 -6.67
C CYS A 276 -8.24 -9.77 -5.90
N VAL A 277 -8.81 -9.34 -4.78
CA VAL A 277 -9.70 -10.13 -3.91
C VAL A 277 -11.00 -9.37 -3.65
N ASP A 278 -12.02 -10.04 -3.10
CA ASP A 278 -13.20 -9.36 -2.60
C ASP A 278 -12.85 -8.47 -1.41
N ILE A 279 -13.53 -7.31 -1.29
CA ILE A 279 -13.28 -6.33 -0.24
C ILE A 279 -14.53 -6.24 0.63
N CYS A 280 -14.37 -6.32 1.94
CA CYS A 280 -15.45 -6.14 2.90
C CYS A 280 -15.06 -5.06 3.92
N PHE A 281 -15.73 -3.90 3.88
CA PHE A 281 -15.56 -2.86 4.88
C PHE A 281 -16.28 -3.20 6.19
N VAL A 282 -15.53 -3.14 7.30
CA VAL A 282 -16.01 -3.40 8.67
C VAL A 282 -15.74 -2.17 9.54
N PHE A 283 -16.43 -1.09 9.23
CA PHE A 283 -16.31 0.18 9.94
C PHE A 283 -17.24 0.26 11.16
N ASP A 284 -16.99 1.24 12.00
CA ASP A 284 -17.79 1.47 13.19
C ASP A 284 -19.25 1.84 12.84
N LYS A 285 -20.17 1.60 13.76
CA LYS A 285 -21.64 1.77 13.58
C LYS A 285 -22.08 3.19 13.22
N ASP A 286 -21.23 4.17 13.45
CA ASP A 286 -21.50 5.59 13.15
C ASP A 286 -21.25 5.93 11.67
N VAL A 287 -20.66 5.02 10.88
CA VAL A 287 -20.53 5.18 9.43
C VAL A 287 -21.83 4.76 8.75
N GLN A 288 -22.41 5.67 7.98
CA GLN A 288 -23.69 5.42 7.32
C GLN A 288 -23.50 4.58 6.03
N LEU A 289 -24.51 3.75 5.72
CA LEU A 289 -24.49 2.93 4.51
C LEU A 289 -24.30 3.78 3.23
N SER A 290 -24.84 4.99 3.20
CA SER A 290 -24.66 5.92 2.07
C SER A 290 -23.20 6.31 1.85
N GLU A 291 -22.42 6.46 2.92
CA GLU A 291 -20.99 6.77 2.83
C GLU A 291 -20.21 5.56 2.30
N LEU A 292 -20.55 4.36 2.75
CA LEU A 292 -19.96 3.11 2.26
C LEU A 292 -20.28 2.88 0.77
N MET A 293 -21.51 3.21 0.32
CA MET A 293 -21.86 3.12 -1.09
C MET A 293 -21.06 4.10 -1.96
N VAL A 294 -20.83 5.33 -1.48
CA VAL A 294 -19.99 6.30 -2.17
C VAL A 294 -18.54 5.77 -2.24
N LEU A 295 -18.05 5.20 -1.15
CA LEU A 295 -16.72 4.58 -1.12
C LEU A 295 -16.61 3.40 -2.10
N ALA A 296 -17.60 2.50 -2.12
CA ALA A 296 -17.62 1.36 -3.03
C ALA A 296 -17.58 1.79 -4.51
N ASN A 297 -18.27 2.88 -4.86
CA ASN A 297 -18.27 3.43 -6.22
C ASN A 297 -16.91 4.05 -6.66
N ARG A 298 -15.95 4.19 -5.75
CA ARG A 298 -14.59 4.65 -6.10
C ARG A 298 -13.71 3.52 -6.62
N PHE A 299 -14.12 2.28 -6.47
CA PHE A 299 -13.40 1.14 -7.01
C PHE A 299 -13.75 0.93 -8.48
N VAL A 300 -12.78 0.43 -9.25
CA VAL A 300 -12.97 0.14 -10.67
C VAL A 300 -13.90 -1.06 -10.88
N ASP A 301 -14.53 -1.13 -12.04
CA ASP A 301 -15.36 -2.26 -12.42
C ASP A 301 -14.58 -3.58 -12.32
N GLY A 302 -15.24 -4.60 -11.77
CA GLY A 302 -14.67 -5.93 -11.55
C GLY A 302 -14.04 -6.15 -10.16
N VAL A 303 -14.05 -5.15 -9.28
CA VAL A 303 -13.77 -5.32 -7.85
C VAL A 303 -15.08 -5.53 -7.11
N SER A 304 -15.18 -6.62 -6.35
CA SER A 304 -16.31 -6.87 -5.47
C SER A 304 -16.08 -6.15 -4.13
N VAL A 305 -16.99 -5.29 -3.74
CA VAL A 305 -16.91 -4.47 -2.52
C VAL A 305 -18.17 -4.65 -1.68
#